data_b729c0ce45611c46822cacea78e69b41
#
_entry.id   b729c0ce45611c46822cacea78e69b41
#
_cell.length_a   1.000
_cell.length_b   1.000
_cell.length_c   1.000
_cell.angle_alpha   90.00
_cell.angle_beta   90.00
_cell.angle_gamma   90.00
#
_symmetry.space_group_name_H-M   'P 1'
#
loop_
_entity.id
_entity.type
_entity.pdbx_description
1 polymer ?
#
loop_
_entity_poly.entity_id
_entity_poly.type
_entity_poly.pdbx_seq_one_letter_code
_entity_poly.pdbx_strand_id
1 'polypeptide(L)'
;ASGDLIVNQNIFFKFNIIQGTQTAIPTYTEQHYVPTDDLGQVSIVVGQGTPTTGVFSELDWSQGSFYLGIELDTGNGYIAMGTTQLLSVPYALYAESSGNAETSTPSLESVLEVNNSANNQKITNLLNPTSDQDAATKYYVDDEISNSNQTLEQVLTNGNNANGLQ
;
A
#
# COMPACT_ATOMS: atom_id res chain seq x y z
N ALA A 1 21.74 27.87 -33.59
CA ALA A 1 20.86 26.85 -34.17
C ALA A 1 19.84 27.53 -35.04
N SER A 2 19.63 27.08 -36.29
CA SER A 2 18.75 27.68 -37.30
C SER A 2 17.24 27.59 -36.91
N GLY A 3 16.86 26.78 -35.94
CA GLY A 3 15.48 26.58 -35.55
C GLY A 3 14.67 25.70 -36.52
N ASP A 4 15.36 25.04 -37.47
CA ASP A 4 14.71 24.14 -38.40
C ASP A 4 14.24 22.87 -37.72
N LEU A 5 13.10 22.33 -38.16
CA LEU A 5 12.56 21.07 -37.67
C LEU A 5 13.46 19.90 -38.08
N ILE A 6 13.69 18.97 -37.18
CA ILE A 6 14.37 17.71 -37.47
C ILE A 6 13.29 16.69 -37.78
N VAL A 7 13.08 16.44 -39.08
CA VAL A 7 12.01 15.56 -39.56
C VAL A 7 12.60 14.32 -40.23
N ASN A 8 11.93 13.16 -40.03
CA ASN A 8 12.29 11.88 -40.63
C ASN A 8 13.75 11.47 -40.39
N GLN A 9 14.27 11.78 -39.21
CA GLN A 9 15.64 11.47 -38.81
C GLN A 9 15.67 10.71 -37.47
N ASN A 10 16.63 9.81 -37.35
CA ASN A 10 16.86 9.13 -36.07
C ASN A 10 17.67 10.04 -35.14
N ILE A 11 17.21 10.13 -33.91
CA ILE A 11 17.82 10.98 -32.89
C ILE A 11 18.03 10.13 -31.62
N PHE A 12 19.13 10.39 -30.91
CA PHE A 12 19.35 9.84 -29.60
C PHE A 12 18.74 10.75 -28.54
N PHE A 13 17.94 10.14 -27.67
CA PHE A 13 17.47 10.75 -26.43
C PHE A 13 18.14 10.07 -25.25
N LYS A 14 18.45 10.84 -24.23
CA LYS A 14 18.84 10.33 -22.93
C LYS A 14 17.90 10.88 -21.88
N PHE A 15 17.31 9.99 -21.08
CA PHE A 15 16.45 10.34 -19.98
C PHE A 15 17.17 10.03 -18.67
N ASN A 16 17.19 11.00 -17.77
CA ASN A 16 17.81 10.92 -16.47
C ASN A 16 16.73 11.03 -15.39
N ILE A 17 16.54 10.01 -14.58
CA ILE A 17 15.73 10.11 -13.36
C ILE A 17 16.64 10.47 -12.20
N ILE A 18 16.36 11.61 -11.59
CA ILE A 18 17.18 12.24 -10.56
C ILE A 18 16.37 12.30 -9.28
N GLN A 19 16.90 11.75 -8.18
CA GLN A 19 16.24 11.76 -6.89
C GLN A 19 16.79 12.87 -5.99
N GLY A 20 15.91 13.52 -5.22
CA GLY A 20 16.24 14.51 -4.20
C GLY A 20 16.28 15.93 -4.73
N THR A 21 17.34 16.36 -5.39
CA THR A 21 17.48 17.71 -5.96
C THR A 21 17.70 17.66 -7.47
N GLN A 22 17.25 18.69 -8.16
CA GLN A 22 17.34 18.80 -9.62
C GLN A 22 18.76 18.65 -10.19
N THR A 23 19.78 18.91 -9.39
CA THR A 23 21.20 18.86 -9.76
C THR A 23 21.94 17.67 -9.21
N ALA A 24 21.25 16.72 -8.57
CA ALA A 24 21.87 15.51 -8.05
C ALA A 24 22.29 14.57 -9.19
N ILE A 25 23.11 13.58 -8.86
CA ILE A 25 23.52 12.54 -9.81
C ILE A 25 22.29 11.68 -10.13
N PRO A 26 22.02 11.38 -11.43
CA PRO A 26 20.92 10.53 -11.81
C PRO A 26 21.00 9.14 -11.14
N THR A 27 19.89 8.70 -10.58
CA THR A 27 19.73 7.34 -10.01
C THR A 27 19.49 6.32 -11.11
N TYR A 28 18.87 6.76 -12.20
CA TYR A 28 18.62 5.96 -13.39
C TYR A 28 18.84 6.78 -14.63
N THR A 29 19.42 6.18 -15.67
CA THR A 29 19.63 6.77 -16.99
C THR A 29 19.36 5.72 -18.06
N GLU A 30 18.60 6.10 -19.09
CA GLU A 30 18.36 5.30 -20.28
C GLU A 30 18.56 6.10 -21.55
N GLN A 31 18.81 5.38 -22.64
CA GLN A 31 18.93 5.93 -23.97
C GLN A 31 17.89 5.33 -24.91
N HIS A 32 17.40 6.17 -25.82
CA HIS A 32 16.51 5.79 -26.92
C HIS A 32 17.09 6.28 -28.23
N TYR A 33 16.97 5.47 -29.28
CA TYR A 33 17.29 5.85 -30.64
C TYR A 33 16.01 5.69 -31.47
N VAL A 34 15.37 6.81 -31.75
CA VAL A 34 14.02 6.85 -32.35
C VAL A 34 13.94 7.82 -33.52
N PRO A 35 13.13 7.54 -34.54
CA PRO A 35 12.88 8.45 -35.63
C PRO A 35 11.93 9.57 -35.21
N THR A 36 12.16 10.76 -35.71
CA THR A 36 11.15 11.81 -35.77
C THR A 36 10.20 11.58 -36.94
N ASP A 37 8.96 12.01 -36.83
CA ASP A 37 8.01 12.02 -37.93
C ASP A 37 8.20 13.21 -38.89
N ASP A 38 7.26 13.41 -39.81
CA ASP A 38 7.26 14.52 -40.78
C ASP A 38 6.97 15.90 -40.15
N LEU A 39 6.56 15.92 -38.88
CA LEU A 39 6.38 17.13 -38.07
C LEU A 39 7.50 17.33 -37.03
N GLY A 40 8.51 16.45 -37.02
CA GLY A 40 9.59 16.48 -36.03
C GLY A 40 9.18 15.98 -34.64
N GLN A 41 8.10 15.21 -34.53
CA GLN A 41 7.61 14.67 -33.28
C GLN A 41 8.17 13.27 -33.02
N VAL A 42 8.30 12.92 -31.73
CA VAL A 42 8.67 11.59 -31.26
C VAL A 42 7.70 11.14 -30.15
N SER A 43 7.51 9.84 -30.04
CA SER A 43 6.78 9.22 -28.93
C SER A 43 7.71 8.23 -28.23
N ILE A 44 7.95 8.44 -26.94
CA ILE A 44 8.89 7.64 -26.16
C ILE A 44 8.24 7.28 -24.82
N VAL A 45 8.47 6.05 -24.37
CA VAL A 45 8.05 5.58 -23.06
C VAL A 45 9.28 5.47 -22.17
N VAL A 46 9.38 6.32 -21.16
CA VAL A 46 10.44 6.28 -20.16
C VAL A 46 10.35 4.98 -19.36
N GLY A 47 11.49 4.33 -19.14
CA GLY A 47 11.59 3.00 -18.52
C GLY A 47 11.65 1.85 -19.52
N GLN A 48 11.52 2.13 -20.84
CA GLN A 48 11.61 1.11 -21.91
C GLN A 48 12.81 1.30 -22.84
N GLY A 49 13.71 2.21 -22.51
CA GLY A 49 14.94 2.44 -23.24
C GLY A 49 16.04 1.43 -22.90
N THR A 50 17.24 1.70 -23.40
CA THR A 50 18.44 0.95 -23.04
C THR A 50 19.07 1.59 -21.80
N PRO A 51 19.03 0.94 -20.62
CA PRO A 51 19.62 1.48 -19.40
C PRO A 51 21.13 1.64 -19.52
N THR A 52 21.64 2.76 -19.04
CA THR A 52 23.08 3.02 -18.91
C THR A 52 23.51 3.20 -17.45
N THR A 53 22.56 3.50 -16.56
CA THR A 53 22.78 3.61 -15.12
C THR A 53 21.52 3.16 -14.39
N GLY A 54 21.66 2.37 -13.34
CA GLY A 54 20.57 1.91 -12.49
C GLY A 54 19.59 0.95 -13.15
N VAL A 55 18.53 0.60 -12.43
CA VAL A 55 17.44 -0.27 -12.89
C VAL A 55 16.11 0.45 -12.63
N PHE A 56 15.30 0.65 -13.66
CA PHE A 56 14.06 1.42 -13.55
C PHE A 56 13.06 0.84 -12.57
N SER A 57 12.92 -0.49 -12.52
CA SER A 57 12.00 -1.19 -11.62
C SER A 57 12.44 -1.17 -10.14
N GLU A 58 13.69 -0.78 -9.87
CA GLU A 58 14.22 -0.68 -8.50
C GLU A 58 14.15 0.74 -7.93
N LEU A 59 13.61 1.69 -8.70
CA LEU A 59 13.41 3.05 -8.22
C LEU A 59 12.33 3.07 -7.12
N ASP A 60 12.72 3.50 -5.92
CA ASP A 60 11.78 3.70 -4.82
C ASP A 60 11.15 5.08 -4.89
N TRP A 61 10.01 5.17 -5.58
CA TRP A 61 9.27 6.41 -5.82
C TRP A 61 8.69 7.02 -4.53
N SER A 62 8.70 6.31 -3.41
CA SER A 62 8.26 6.82 -2.11
C SER A 62 9.27 7.75 -1.44
N GLN A 63 10.52 7.75 -1.91
CA GLN A 63 11.65 8.43 -1.27
C GLN A 63 11.92 9.82 -1.85
N GLY A 64 11.06 10.78 -1.53
CA GLY A 64 11.28 12.19 -1.81
C GLY A 64 10.87 12.63 -3.22
N SER A 65 11.50 13.72 -3.71
CA SER A 65 11.18 14.31 -5.02
C SER A 65 12.00 13.67 -6.13
N PHE A 66 11.37 13.47 -7.27
CA PHE A 66 12.03 13.00 -8.48
C PHE A 66 11.97 14.05 -9.58
N TYR A 67 13.00 14.07 -10.42
CA TYR A 67 13.11 14.95 -11.56
C TYR A 67 13.44 14.15 -12.81
N LEU A 68 12.91 14.59 -13.94
CA LEU A 68 13.22 14.07 -15.26
C LEU A 68 14.10 15.07 -16.00
N GLY A 69 15.35 14.69 -16.26
CA GLY A 69 16.25 15.39 -17.14
C GLY A 69 16.21 14.77 -18.54
N ILE A 70 16.19 15.61 -19.56
CA ILE A 70 16.17 15.19 -20.96
C ILE A 70 17.39 15.76 -21.67
N GLU A 71 18.11 14.89 -22.37
CA GLU A 71 19.21 15.28 -23.25
C GLU A 71 18.94 14.73 -24.67
N LEU A 72 19.36 15.48 -25.65
CA LEU A 72 19.19 15.19 -27.07
C LEU A 72 20.53 15.19 -27.79
N ASP A 73 20.79 14.20 -28.64
CA ASP A 73 21.96 14.20 -29.55
C ASP A 73 21.50 14.02 -31.00
N THR A 74 21.83 15.02 -31.82
CA THR A 74 21.60 15.03 -33.26
C THR A 74 22.87 14.71 -34.07
N GLY A 75 23.89 14.10 -33.43
CA GLY A 75 25.15 13.73 -34.04
C GLY A 75 26.35 14.55 -33.60
N ASN A 76 26.15 15.53 -32.71
CA ASN A 76 27.22 16.40 -32.19
C ASN A 76 27.42 16.25 -30.66
N GLY A 77 26.90 15.20 -30.07
CA GLY A 77 26.90 14.96 -28.64
C GLY A 77 25.61 15.43 -27.95
N TYR A 78 25.42 14.97 -26.73
CA TYR A 78 24.21 15.24 -25.95
C TYR A 78 24.14 16.71 -25.50
N ILE A 79 23.00 17.31 -25.72
CA ILE A 79 22.66 18.68 -25.29
C ILE A 79 21.47 18.56 -24.31
N ALA A 80 21.60 19.15 -23.13
CA ALA A 80 20.54 19.20 -22.15
C ALA A 80 19.37 20.06 -22.66
N MET A 81 18.17 19.49 -22.65
CA MET A 81 16.92 20.15 -23.02
C MET A 81 16.19 20.73 -21.82
N GLY A 82 16.55 20.30 -20.62
CA GLY A 82 16.01 20.77 -19.37
C GLY A 82 15.75 19.63 -18.39
N THR A 83 15.43 20.04 -17.16
CA THR A 83 15.06 19.10 -16.08
C THR A 83 13.79 19.62 -15.43
N THR A 84 12.79 18.76 -15.27
CA THR A 84 11.50 19.08 -14.65
C THR A 84 11.19 18.13 -13.51
N GLN A 85 10.49 18.62 -12.48
CA GLN A 85 10.05 17.76 -11.39
C GLN A 85 8.91 16.86 -11.86
N LEU A 86 8.99 15.58 -11.47
CA LEU A 86 7.89 14.64 -11.63
C LEU A 86 6.91 14.83 -10.48
N LEU A 87 5.72 15.32 -10.80
CA LEU A 87 4.64 15.53 -9.85
C LEU A 87 3.63 14.41 -9.98
N SER A 88 3.09 13.95 -8.84
CA SER A 88 1.99 12.99 -8.84
C SER A 88 0.75 13.59 -9.51
N VAL A 89 0.13 12.83 -10.38
CA VAL A 89 -1.20 13.19 -10.90
C VAL A 89 -2.25 12.94 -9.81
N PRO A 90 -3.40 13.67 -9.81
CA PRO A 90 -4.42 13.53 -8.77
C PRO A 90 -4.87 12.08 -8.51
N TYR A 91 -4.92 11.26 -9.56
CA TYR A 91 -5.27 9.85 -9.44
C TYR A 91 -4.19 9.03 -8.70
N ALA A 92 -2.92 9.31 -8.91
CA ALA A 92 -1.82 8.64 -8.20
C ALA A 92 -1.80 9.01 -6.71
N LEU A 93 -2.08 10.28 -6.37
CA LEU A 93 -2.25 10.71 -4.97
C LEU A 93 -3.43 10.02 -4.29
N TYR A 94 -4.54 9.82 -5.01
CA TYR A 94 -5.68 9.08 -4.49
C TYR A 94 -5.33 7.59 -4.27
N ALA A 95 -4.63 6.96 -5.20
CA ALA A 95 -4.19 5.57 -5.09
C ALA A 95 -3.19 5.39 -3.93
N GLU A 96 -2.27 6.34 -3.73
CA GLU A 96 -1.35 6.33 -2.58
C GLU A 96 -2.11 6.42 -1.26
N SER A 97 -3.08 7.32 -1.14
CA SER A 97 -3.89 7.45 0.07
C SER A 97 -4.78 6.24 0.33
N SER A 98 -5.23 5.53 -0.71
CA SER A 98 -5.99 4.28 -0.58
C SER A 98 -5.09 3.07 -0.33
N GLY A 99 -3.83 3.09 -0.80
CA GLY A 99 -2.81 2.07 -0.51
C GLY A 99 -2.25 2.18 0.91
N ASN A 100 -2.26 3.38 1.48
CA ASN A 100 -1.99 3.66 2.89
C ASN A 100 -3.20 3.41 3.81
N ALA A 101 -4.30 2.85 3.28
CA ALA A 101 -5.23 2.13 4.15
C ALA A 101 -4.39 1.08 4.88
N GLU A 102 -3.96 1.45 6.07
CA GLU A 102 -3.02 0.72 6.91
C GLU A 102 -3.33 -0.77 6.86
N THR A 103 -2.31 -1.60 6.61
CA THR A 103 -2.36 -3.04 6.87
C THR A 103 -2.43 -3.34 8.37
N SER A 104 -2.66 -2.35 9.21
CA SER A 104 -3.10 -2.55 10.58
C SER A 104 -4.53 -3.08 10.49
N THR A 105 -4.70 -4.39 10.67
CA THR A 105 -6.02 -4.91 11.06
C THR A 105 -6.50 -4.02 12.20
N PRO A 106 -7.60 -3.26 12.01
CA PRO A 106 -8.06 -2.35 13.04
C PRO A 106 -8.30 -3.15 14.33
N SER A 107 -7.88 -2.63 15.46
CA SER A 107 -8.19 -3.26 16.74
C SER A 107 -9.71 -3.37 16.88
N LEU A 108 -10.19 -4.34 17.66
CA LEU A 108 -11.62 -4.44 17.94
C LEU A 108 -12.16 -3.14 18.55
N GLU A 109 -11.36 -2.44 19.33
CA GLU A 109 -11.67 -1.12 19.89
C GLU A 109 -11.97 -0.11 18.77
N SER A 110 -11.07 0.04 17.80
CA SER A 110 -11.26 0.96 16.67
C SER A 110 -12.50 0.63 15.82
N VAL A 111 -12.82 -0.66 15.68
CA VAL A 111 -14.03 -1.10 14.97
C VAL A 111 -15.28 -0.74 15.77
N LEU A 112 -15.26 -0.94 17.10
CA LEU A 112 -16.41 -0.65 17.98
C LEU A 112 -16.66 0.84 18.16
N GLU A 113 -15.64 1.70 18.07
CA GLU A 113 -15.79 3.16 18.07
C GLU A 113 -16.59 3.67 16.87
N VAL A 114 -16.42 3.02 15.71
CA VAL A 114 -17.13 3.40 14.49
C VAL A 114 -18.57 2.85 14.48
N ASN A 115 -18.73 1.58 14.85
CA ASN A 115 -20.04 0.93 14.94
C ASN A 115 -19.95 -0.31 15.83
N ASN A 116 -20.62 -0.28 16.97
CA ASN A 116 -20.64 -1.38 17.94
C ASN A 116 -21.63 -2.51 17.61
N SER A 117 -22.23 -2.48 16.41
CA SER A 117 -23.15 -3.54 15.97
C SER A 117 -22.41 -4.59 15.15
N ALA A 118 -22.47 -5.84 15.61
CA ALA A 118 -21.97 -6.98 14.83
C ALA A 118 -22.87 -7.35 13.63
N ASN A 119 -24.00 -6.66 13.46
CA ASN A 119 -24.94 -6.79 12.33
C ASN A 119 -25.25 -8.26 11.97
N ASN A 120 -25.54 -9.10 12.99
CA ASN A 120 -25.79 -10.54 12.90
C ASN A 120 -24.60 -11.39 12.41
N GLN A 121 -23.39 -10.83 12.40
CA GLN A 121 -22.18 -11.61 12.11
C GLN A 121 -21.76 -12.44 13.32
N LYS A 122 -21.18 -13.62 13.05
CA LYS A 122 -20.67 -14.50 14.10
C LYS A 122 -19.22 -14.16 14.41
N ILE A 123 -18.87 -14.11 15.69
CA ILE A 123 -17.48 -14.12 16.13
C ILE A 123 -17.10 -15.59 16.36
N THR A 124 -16.09 -16.08 15.67
CA THR A 124 -15.62 -17.47 15.75
C THR A 124 -14.21 -17.53 16.36
N ASN A 125 -13.80 -18.73 16.78
CA ASN A 125 -12.46 -18.98 17.36
C ASN A 125 -12.15 -18.20 18.64
N LEU A 126 -13.18 -17.90 19.45
CA LEU A 126 -12.96 -17.37 20.79
C LEU A 126 -12.38 -18.47 21.69
N LEU A 127 -11.36 -18.11 22.46
CA LEU A 127 -10.86 -18.93 23.56
C LEU A 127 -11.87 -18.91 24.71
N ASN A 128 -11.79 -19.93 25.59
CA ASN A 128 -12.56 -19.94 26.83
C ASN A 128 -12.16 -18.71 27.70
N PRO A 129 -13.12 -18.10 28.39
CA PRO A 129 -12.86 -16.95 29.24
C PRO A 129 -11.91 -17.32 30.38
N THR A 130 -11.02 -16.39 30.74
CA THR A 130 -10.08 -16.52 31.87
C THR A 130 -10.25 -15.39 32.88
N SER A 131 -10.97 -14.35 32.50
CA SER A 131 -11.25 -13.15 33.31
C SER A 131 -12.73 -12.80 33.25
N ASP A 132 -13.21 -12.09 34.27
CA ASP A 132 -14.65 -11.74 34.44
C ASP A 132 -15.24 -10.94 33.27
N GLN A 133 -14.40 -10.26 32.48
CA GLN A 133 -14.80 -9.43 31.35
C GLN A 133 -14.67 -10.13 29.99
N ASP A 134 -14.19 -11.38 29.99
CA ASP A 134 -14.00 -12.11 28.73
C ASP A 134 -15.34 -12.59 28.17
N ALA A 135 -15.46 -12.57 26.84
CA ALA A 135 -16.63 -13.12 26.16
C ALA A 135 -16.62 -14.66 26.24
N ALA A 136 -17.72 -15.26 26.64
CA ALA A 136 -17.89 -16.70 26.71
C ALA A 136 -18.53 -17.28 25.44
N THR A 137 -18.03 -18.42 24.96
CA THR A 137 -18.72 -19.20 23.92
C THR A 137 -19.92 -19.93 24.48
N LYS A 138 -20.89 -20.21 23.61
CA LYS A 138 -22.04 -21.08 24.01
C LYS A 138 -21.55 -22.41 24.55
N TYR A 139 -20.54 -23.03 23.94
CA TYR A 139 -19.96 -24.28 24.39
C TYR A 139 -19.45 -24.19 25.84
N TYR A 140 -18.67 -23.14 26.15
CA TYR A 140 -18.16 -22.93 27.50
C TYR A 140 -19.29 -22.81 28.54
N VAL A 141 -20.31 -22.02 28.21
CA VAL A 141 -21.47 -21.82 29.12
C VAL A 141 -22.25 -23.14 29.32
N ASP A 142 -22.51 -23.87 28.25
CA ASP A 142 -23.22 -25.17 28.34
C ASP A 142 -22.44 -26.19 29.16
N ASP A 143 -21.09 -26.22 29.01
CA ASP A 143 -20.21 -27.13 29.77
C ASP A 143 -20.21 -26.77 31.27
N GLU A 144 -20.05 -25.51 31.62
CA GLU A 144 -20.09 -25.03 33.01
C GLU A 144 -21.46 -25.29 33.65
N ILE A 145 -22.57 -25.08 32.93
CA ILE A 145 -23.92 -25.42 33.42
C ILE A 145 -24.07 -26.94 33.65
N SER A 146 -23.54 -27.73 32.72
CA SER A 146 -23.60 -29.20 32.84
C SER A 146 -22.78 -29.70 34.05
N ASN A 147 -21.62 -29.10 34.28
CA ASN A 147 -20.73 -29.41 35.39
C ASN A 147 -21.25 -28.86 36.73
N SER A 148 -22.03 -27.77 36.70
CA SER A 148 -22.63 -27.16 37.88
C SER A 148 -24.00 -27.74 38.26
N ASN A 149 -24.59 -28.60 37.41
CA ASN A 149 -25.85 -29.26 37.69
C ASN A 149 -25.70 -30.19 38.91
N GLN A 150 -25.98 -29.66 40.06
CA GLN A 150 -26.09 -30.44 41.30
C GLN A 150 -27.31 -31.33 41.21
N THR A 151 -27.12 -32.60 41.47
CA THR A 151 -28.28 -33.49 41.66
C THR A 151 -29.05 -33.06 42.91
N LEU A 152 -30.33 -33.36 42.97
CA LEU A 152 -31.14 -33.05 44.16
C LEU A 152 -30.48 -33.57 45.44
N GLU A 153 -29.83 -34.72 45.37
CA GLU A 153 -29.07 -35.34 46.47
C GLU A 153 -27.88 -34.47 46.90
N GLN A 154 -27.12 -33.92 45.94
CA GLN A 154 -26.01 -32.97 46.22
C GLN A 154 -26.51 -31.68 46.83
N VAL A 155 -27.61 -31.12 46.31
CA VAL A 155 -28.24 -29.91 46.86
C VAL A 155 -28.70 -30.12 48.30
N LEU A 156 -29.31 -31.25 48.58
CA LEU A 156 -29.75 -31.62 49.91
C LEU A 156 -28.57 -31.87 50.86
N THR A 157 -27.51 -32.53 50.38
CA THR A 157 -26.29 -32.81 51.17
C THR A 157 -25.51 -31.55 51.51
N ASN A 158 -25.44 -30.57 50.61
CA ASN A 158 -24.74 -29.30 50.81
C ASN A 158 -25.47 -28.30 51.72
N GLY A 159 -26.46 -28.77 52.44
CA GLY A 159 -27.07 -28.01 53.50
C GLY A 159 -28.11 -26.98 53.08
N ASN A 160 -28.66 -27.11 51.89
CA ASN A 160 -29.93 -26.50 51.56
C ASN A 160 -31.03 -27.23 52.31
N ASN A 161 -30.91 -27.21 53.62
CA ASN A 161 -32.05 -27.52 54.47
C ASN A 161 -33.15 -26.57 54.04
N ALA A 162 -34.19 -27.07 53.43
CA ALA A 162 -35.49 -26.43 53.40
C ALA A 162 -35.87 -26.22 54.89
N ASN A 163 -35.39 -25.12 55.49
CA ASN A 163 -35.58 -24.79 56.86
C ASN A 163 -37.02 -25.03 57.27
N GLY A 164 -37.24 -26.18 57.95
CA GLY A 164 -38.45 -26.40 58.72
C GLY A 164 -39.66 -26.97 58.02
N LEU A 165 -39.55 -27.57 56.83
CA LEU A 165 -40.59 -28.48 56.34
C LEU A 165 -40.29 -29.91 56.86
N GLN A 166 -40.62 -30.13 58.10
CA GLN A 166 -40.90 -31.46 58.62
C GLN A 166 -42.32 -31.84 58.30
#